data_999828db1c6ce7b6cd59381bf9b27251
#
_entry.id   999828db1c6ce7b6cd59381bf9b27251
#
_cell.length_a   1.000
_cell.length_b   1.000
_cell.length_c   1.000
_cell.angle_alpha   90.00
_cell.angle_beta   90.00
_cell.angle_gamma   90.00
#
_symmetry.space_group_name_H-M   'P 1'
#
loop_
_entity.id
_entity.type
_entity.pdbx_description
1 polymer ?
#
loop_
_entity_poly.entity_id
_entity_poly.type
_entity_poly.pdbx_seq_one_letter_code
_entity_poly.pdbx_strand_id
1 'polypeptide(L)'
;MTIRHPEKINKPINPIKKKPEWIRSKLTNSKEFFLTNTIVNKNNLVTVCQEANCPNITECWSKRHATFMIMGDTCTRACAFCDVKTGKPESLDPFEPYKISNAVNKLNLKHVVITSVDRDDLEDGGSNHFFEVITATRKKNPNTSIEVLTPDFLRKGDAYNKLLEDNLDVFNHNIETVPRLYLKLRPGARYFGSLELLKNVKKINKKVFTKSG
;
A
#
# COMPACT_ATOMS: atom_id res chain seq x y z
N MET A 1 -12.92 8.67 17.93
CA MET A 1 -13.56 9.26 16.73
C MET A 1 -12.51 9.32 15.64
N THR A 2 -12.69 8.63 14.53
CA THR A 2 -11.82 8.74 13.36
C THR A 2 -12.05 10.10 12.71
N ILE A 3 -11.03 10.96 12.76
CA ILE A 3 -11.09 12.25 12.07
C ILE A 3 -10.95 11.97 10.58
N ARG A 4 -12.05 12.07 9.85
CA ARG A 4 -12.02 12.02 8.38
C ARG A 4 -11.81 13.43 7.84
N HIS A 5 -11.13 13.54 6.70
CA HIS A 5 -10.99 14.81 5.99
C HIS A 5 -12.37 15.45 5.76
N PRO A 6 -12.55 16.79 5.91
CA PRO A 6 -13.84 17.47 5.73
C PRO A 6 -14.55 17.10 4.42
N GLU A 7 -13.83 16.90 3.33
CA GLU A 7 -14.44 16.46 2.06
C GLU A 7 -14.98 15.02 2.11
N LYS A 8 -14.48 14.17 3.01
CA LYS A 8 -15.05 12.84 3.25
C LYS A 8 -16.30 12.90 4.15
N ILE A 9 -16.37 13.87 5.05
CA ILE A 9 -17.50 14.08 5.96
C ILE A 9 -18.66 14.72 5.20
N ASN A 10 -18.37 15.69 4.33
CA ASN A 10 -19.34 16.51 3.62
C ASN A 10 -19.66 15.99 2.21
N LYS A 11 -19.43 14.71 1.93
CA LYS A 11 -19.89 14.12 0.66
C LYS A 11 -21.40 14.30 0.56
N PRO A 12 -21.91 14.96 -0.51
CA PRO A 12 -23.35 15.02 -0.73
C PRO A 12 -23.87 13.57 -0.82
N ILE A 13 -25.02 13.33 -0.16
CA ILE A 13 -25.74 12.06 -0.26
C ILE A 13 -26.34 11.99 -1.67
N ASN A 14 -25.49 11.71 -2.64
CA ASN A 14 -25.94 11.40 -3.98
C ASN A 14 -26.44 9.95 -4.00
N PRO A 15 -27.62 9.67 -4.55
CA PRO A 15 -28.07 8.29 -4.70
C PRO A 15 -27.03 7.51 -5.50
N ILE A 16 -26.56 6.41 -4.93
CA ILE A 16 -25.61 5.52 -5.58
C ILE A 16 -26.29 4.96 -6.82
N LYS A 17 -25.82 5.36 -8.01
CA LYS A 17 -26.33 4.82 -9.27
C LYS A 17 -26.13 3.29 -9.30
N LYS A 18 -27.14 2.56 -9.76
CA LYS A 18 -27.06 1.12 -9.96
C LYS A 18 -25.83 0.82 -10.85
N LYS A 19 -24.97 -0.06 -10.36
CA LYS A 19 -23.79 -0.48 -11.13
C LYS A 19 -24.24 -1.24 -12.38
N PRO A 20 -23.53 -1.12 -13.53
CA PRO A 20 -23.78 -1.94 -14.70
C PRO A 20 -23.78 -3.44 -14.36
N GLU A 21 -24.59 -4.24 -15.02
CA GLU A 21 -24.75 -5.67 -14.69
C GLU A 21 -23.49 -6.51 -14.87
N TRP A 22 -22.55 -6.03 -15.69
CA TRP A 22 -21.26 -6.68 -15.88
C TRP A 22 -20.27 -6.46 -14.72
N ILE A 23 -20.51 -5.47 -13.85
CA ILE A 23 -19.72 -5.25 -12.63
C ILE A 23 -20.27 -6.16 -11.54
N ARG A 24 -19.72 -7.36 -11.44
CA ARG A 24 -20.05 -8.31 -10.38
C ARG A 24 -18.79 -8.74 -9.65
N SER A 25 -18.78 -8.65 -8.32
CA SER A 25 -17.76 -9.30 -7.51
C SER A 25 -18.11 -10.79 -7.37
N LYS A 26 -17.12 -11.65 -7.62
CA LYS A 26 -17.29 -13.10 -7.39
C LYS A 26 -17.11 -13.38 -5.90
N LEU A 27 -18.15 -13.86 -5.26
CA LEU A 27 -18.05 -14.43 -3.92
C LEU A 27 -17.44 -15.84 -4.06
N THR A 28 -16.27 -16.03 -3.49
CA THR A 28 -15.63 -17.35 -3.45
C THR A 28 -15.55 -17.84 -2.01
N ASN A 29 -16.06 -19.04 -1.77
CA ASN A 29 -15.91 -19.76 -0.49
C ASN A 29 -14.73 -20.73 -0.59
N SER A 30 -13.54 -20.22 -0.94
CA SER A 30 -12.37 -21.09 -1.07
C SER A 30 -11.65 -21.28 0.27
N LYS A 31 -11.04 -22.45 0.45
CA LYS A 31 -10.19 -22.73 1.61
C LYS A 31 -9.04 -21.73 1.72
N GLU A 32 -8.51 -21.29 0.59
CA GLU A 32 -7.43 -20.33 0.48
C GLU A 32 -7.84 -18.94 1.02
N PHE A 33 -9.06 -18.51 0.75
CA PHE A 33 -9.59 -17.26 1.31
C PHE A 33 -9.62 -17.32 2.84
N PHE A 34 -10.19 -18.39 3.41
CA PHE A 34 -10.26 -18.56 4.87
C PHE A 34 -8.88 -18.69 5.51
N LEU A 35 -7.94 -19.37 4.85
CA LEU A 35 -6.56 -19.49 5.32
C LEU A 35 -5.89 -18.11 5.35
N THR A 36 -6.03 -17.32 4.27
CA THR A 36 -5.47 -15.96 4.18
C THR A 36 -6.06 -15.07 5.28
N ASN A 37 -7.38 -15.08 5.44
CA ASN A 37 -8.06 -14.32 6.48
C ASN A 37 -7.57 -14.70 7.89
N THR A 38 -7.42 -15.99 8.15
CA THR A 38 -6.93 -16.51 9.45
C THR A 38 -5.49 -16.04 9.72
N ILE A 39 -4.60 -16.12 8.72
CA ILE A 39 -3.19 -15.72 8.87
C ILE A 39 -3.08 -14.21 9.11
N VAL A 40 -3.82 -13.40 8.35
CA VAL A 40 -3.86 -11.94 8.51
C VAL A 40 -4.30 -11.57 9.92
N ASN A 41 -5.43 -12.09 10.36
CA ASN A 41 -6.00 -11.76 11.68
C ASN A 41 -5.16 -12.26 12.85
N LYS A 42 -4.66 -13.52 12.81
CA LYS A 42 -3.83 -14.08 13.88
C LYS A 42 -2.48 -13.38 14.09
N ASN A 43 -1.97 -12.74 13.04
CA ASN A 43 -0.69 -12.01 13.13
C ASN A 43 -0.89 -10.49 13.29
N ASN A 44 -2.13 -10.03 13.49
CA ASN A 44 -2.49 -8.60 13.57
C ASN A 44 -1.90 -7.79 12.41
N LEU A 45 -2.01 -8.34 11.18
CA LEU A 45 -1.52 -7.66 9.99
C LEU A 45 -2.60 -6.76 9.41
N VAL A 46 -2.19 -5.61 8.93
CA VAL A 46 -3.06 -4.68 8.22
C VAL A 46 -2.99 -4.95 6.72
N THR A 47 -4.12 -5.01 6.05
CA THR A 47 -4.18 -5.18 4.60
C THR A 47 -5.02 -4.09 3.96
N VAL A 48 -4.55 -3.53 2.85
CA VAL A 48 -5.35 -2.61 2.04
C VAL A 48 -6.66 -3.24 1.59
N CYS A 49 -6.66 -4.56 1.40
CA CYS A 49 -7.85 -5.31 1.00
C CYS A 49 -9.02 -5.15 2.01
N GLN A 50 -8.70 -5.06 3.31
CA GLN A 50 -9.67 -4.83 4.39
C GLN A 50 -9.91 -3.34 4.61
N GLU A 51 -8.85 -2.54 4.78
CA GLU A 51 -8.96 -1.12 5.13
C GLU A 51 -9.62 -0.28 4.03
N ALA A 52 -9.40 -0.63 2.75
CA ALA A 52 -10.01 0.05 1.61
C ALA A 52 -11.33 -0.60 1.15
N ASN A 53 -11.89 -1.57 1.90
CA ASN A 53 -13.11 -2.28 1.54
C ASN A 53 -13.10 -2.79 0.09
N CYS A 54 -11.97 -3.42 -0.31
CA CYS A 54 -11.74 -3.81 -1.70
C CYS A 54 -12.78 -4.85 -2.18
N PRO A 55 -13.53 -4.60 -3.25
CA PRO A 55 -14.55 -5.54 -3.74
C PRO A 55 -13.94 -6.84 -4.31
N ASN A 56 -12.64 -6.88 -4.59
CA ASN A 56 -11.95 -8.01 -5.17
C ASN A 56 -11.26 -8.90 -4.11
N ILE A 57 -11.42 -8.60 -2.82
CA ILE A 57 -10.73 -9.31 -1.73
C ILE A 57 -10.93 -10.82 -1.81
N THR A 58 -12.14 -11.28 -2.08
CA THR A 58 -12.46 -12.72 -2.14
C THR A 58 -11.71 -13.41 -3.28
N GLU A 59 -11.66 -12.79 -4.45
CA GLU A 59 -10.93 -13.34 -5.60
C GLU A 59 -9.42 -13.31 -5.37
N CYS A 60 -8.86 -12.19 -4.92
CA CYS A 60 -7.44 -12.04 -4.68
C CYS A 60 -6.94 -13.05 -3.62
N TRP A 61 -7.62 -13.14 -2.50
CA TRP A 61 -7.21 -14.03 -1.43
C TRP A 61 -7.39 -15.50 -1.77
N SER A 62 -8.39 -15.86 -2.60
CA SER A 62 -8.52 -17.22 -3.13
C SER A 62 -7.37 -17.62 -4.06
N LYS A 63 -6.74 -16.63 -4.71
CA LYS A 63 -5.56 -16.82 -5.56
C LYS A 63 -4.23 -16.66 -4.78
N ARG A 64 -4.29 -16.53 -3.45
CA ARG A 64 -3.13 -16.27 -2.58
C ARG A 64 -2.38 -15.00 -2.95
N HIS A 65 -3.11 -13.95 -3.33
CA HIS A 65 -2.58 -12.61 -3.54
C HIS A 65 -3.04 -11.73 -2.38
N ALA A 66 -2.11 -11.10 -1.69
CA ALA A 66 -2.39 -10.17 -0.61
C ALA A 66 -1.56 -8.89 -0.76
N THR A 67 -2.17 -7.76 -0.39
CA THR A 67 -1.49 -6.47 -0.29
C THR A 67 -1.42 -6.10 1.18
N PHE A 68 -0.23 -6.18 1.75
CA PHE A 68 0.00 -5.80 3.13
C PHE A 68 0.23 -4.31 3.23
N MET A 69 -0.36 -3.68 4.24
CA MET A 69 -0.14 -2.29 4.58
C MET A 69 0.69 -2.23 5.85
N ILE A 70 1.87 -1.64 5.75
CA ILE A 70 2.82 -1.49 6.84
C ILE A 70 2.75 -0.10 7.49
N MET A 71 3.36 0.04 8.66
CA MET A 71 3.44 1.27 9.45
C MET A 71 2.08 1.71 10.04
N GLY A 72 1.18 0.75 10.24
CA GLY A 72 -0.11 0.95 10.89
C GLY A 72 -1.26 1.25 9.92
N ASP A 73 -2.40 1.66 10.49
CA ASP A 73 -3.67 1.89 9.80
C ASP A 73 -4.07 3.37 9.71
N THR A 74 -3.21 4.27 10.20
CA THR A 74 -3.49 5.71 10.30
C THR A 74 -2.50 6.50 9.47
N CYS A 75 -3.01 7.28 8.51
CA CYS A 75 -2.23 8.06 7.55
C CYS A 75 -2.09 9.52 8.00
N THR A 76 -0.92 10.13 7.79
CA THR A 76 -0.70 11.56 8.03
C THR A 76 -1.39 12.46 7.00
N ARG A 77 -1.83 11.89 5.85
CA ARG A 77 -2.49 12.63 4.77
C ARG A 77 -3.95 12.21 4.59
N ALA A 78 -4.72 13.11 3.98
CA ALA A 78 -6.17 12.99 3.86
C ALA A 78 -6.63 13.04 2.40
N CYS A 79 -6.18 12.07 1.59
CA CYS A 79 -6.59 11.98 0.20
C CYS A 79 -8.11 11.74 0.09
N ALA A 80 -8.80 12.52 -0.74
CA ALA A 80 -10.27 12.53 -0.80
C ALA A 80 -10.90 11.20 -1.27
N PHE A 81 -10.15 10.41 -2.04
CA PHE A 81 -10.58 9.11 -2.57
C PHE A 81 -10.22 7.92 -1.67
N CYS A 82 -9.36 8.13 -0.66
CA CYS A 82 -8.83 7.05 0.18
C CYS A 82 -9.73 6.82 1.41
N ASP A 83 -9.99 5.57 1.78
CA ASP A 83 -10.83 5.21 2.93
C ASP A 83 -10.03 4.94 4.21
N VAL A 84 -8.71 4.95 4.14
CA VAL A 84 -7.82 4.78 5.28
C VAL A 84 -8.00 5.90 6.30
N LYS A 85 -7.90 5.58 7.58
CA LYS A 85 -7.99 6.54 8.69
C LYS A 85 -6.94 7.64 8.54
N THR A 86 -7.30 8.85 8.93
CA THR A 86 -6.39 10.00 8.93
C THR A 86 -6.18 10.51 10.34
N GLY A 87 -4.94 10.82 10.70
CA GLY A 87 -4.64 11.31 12.04
C GLY A 87 -3.15 11.23 12.37
N LYS A 88 -2.85 11.17 13.66
CA LYS A 88 -1.50 10.94 14.16
C LYS A 88 -1.27 9.43 14.24
N PRO A 89 -0.31 8.88 13.45
CA PRO A 89 0.02 7.46 13.51
C PRO A 89 0.67 7.07 14.84
N GLU A 90 0.57 5.80 15.17
CA GLU A 90 1.31 5.21 16.29
C GLU A 90 2.78 4.99 15.93
N SER A 91 3.59 4.59 16.94
CA SER A 91 4.98 4.19 16.75
C SER A 91 5.07 2.96 15.83
N LEU A 92 6.19 2.85 15.09
CA LEU A 92 6.45 1.68 14.26
C LEU A 92 6.56 0.42 15.12
N ASP A 93 5.98 -0.68 14.64
CA ASP A 93 6.17 -2.00 15.23
C ASP A 93 7.50 -2.61 14.75
N PRO A 94 8.50 -2.78 15.63
CA PRO A 94 9.81 -3.34 15.24
C PRO A 94 9.71 -4.81 14.79
N PHE A 95 8.61 -5.50 15.11
CA PHE A 95 8.38 -6.89 14.70
C PHE A 95 7.60 -7.00 13.39
N GLU A 96 7.13 -5.91 12.79
CA GLU A 96 6.36 -5.93 11.55
C GLU A 96 7.12 -6.60 10.39
N PRO A 97 8.45 -6.35 10.16
CA PRO A 97 9.22 -7.07 9.14
C PRO A 97 9.18 -8.60 9.30
N TYR A 98 9.30 -9.07 10.52
CA TYR A 98 9.21 -10.49 10.83
C TYR A 98 7.79 -11.04 10.60
N LYS A 99 6.75 -10.32 11.04
CA LYS A 99 5.35 -10.73 10.87
C LYS A 99 4.98 -10.84 9.39
N ILE A 100 5.33 -9.82 8.58
CA ILE A 100 5.06 -9.81 7.13
C ILE A 100 5.79 -10.96 6.43
N SER A 101 7.10 -11.12 6.65
CA SER A 101 7.88 -12.18 6.03
C SER A 101 7.36 -13.58 6.34
N ASN A 102 6.88 -13.79 7.57
CA ASN A 102 6.23 -15.04 7.98
C ASN A 102 4.88 -15.26 7.31
N ALA A 103 4.06 -14.21 7.18
CA ALA A 103 2.77 -14.30 6.52
C ALA A 103 2.93 -14.65 5.04
N VAL A 104 3.85 -13.99 4.33
CA VAL A 104 4.20 -14.29 2.94
C VAL A 104 4.60 -15.77 2.79
N ASN A 105 5.44 -16.27 3.70
CA ASN A 105 5.89 -17.67 3.71
C ASN A 105 4.73 -18.64 3.95
N LYS A 106 3.93 -18.42 5.01
CA LYS A 106 2.80 -19.31 5.36
C LYS A 106 1.73 -19.35 4.26
N LEU A 107 1.52 -18.22 3.56
CA LEU A 107 0.59 -18.12 2.43
C LEU A 107 1.20 -18.68 1.14
N ASN A 108 2.51 -18.96 1.12
CA ASN A 108 3.26 -19.40 -0.07
C ASN A 108 2.98 -18.49 -1.27
N LEU A 109 3.11 -17.16 -1.05
CA LEU A 109 2.83 -16.17 -2.07
C LEU A 109 3.89 -16.21 -3.17
N LYS A 110 3.45 -16.23 -4.43
CA LYS A 110 4.36 -16.05 -5.57
C LYS A 110 4.68 -14.59 -5.82
N HIS A 111 3.76 -13.70 -5.44
CA HIS A 111 3.89 -12.27 -5.55
C HIS A 111 3.26 -11.60 -4.32
N VAL A 112 3.96 -10.66 -3.73
CA VAL A 112 3.46 -9.85 -2.61
C VAL A 112 3.54 -8.38 -2.96
N VAL A 113 2.49 -7.64 -2.63
CA VAL A 113 2.49 -6.18 -2.66
C VAL A 113 2.60 -5.67 -1.23
N ILE A 114 3.59 -4.83 -0.97
CA ILE A 114 3.81 -4.15 0.30
C ILE A 114 3.55 -2.66 0.07
N THR A 115 2.60 -2.11 0.78
CA THR A 115 2.29 -0.68 0.75
C THR A 115 2.30 -0.10 2.14
N SER A 116 2.11 1.20 2.27
CA SER A 116 2.03 1.87 3.56
C SER A 116 1.02 2.99 3.56
N VAL A 117 0.70 3.47 4.76
CA VAL A 117 0.18 4.81 4.97
C VAL A 117 1.28 5.85 4.71
N ASP A 118 0.93 7.11 4.44
CA ASP A 118 1.92 8.20 4.46
C ASP A 118 2.36 8.47 5.90
N ARG A 119 3.66 8.58 6.10
CA ARG A 119 4.34 8.82 7.36
C ARG A 119 5.21 10.07 7.29
N ASP A 120 4.56 11.21 6.98
CA ASP A 120 5.24 12.51 6.92
C ASP A 120 5.83 12.94 8.28
N ASP A 121 5.37 12.31 9.37
CA ASP A 121 5.86 12.45 10.73
C ASP A 121 7.26 11.85 10.95
N LEU A 122 7.66 10.87 10.13
CA LEU A 122 8.99 10.26 10.20
C LEU A 122 10.00 11.06 9.37
N GLU A 123 11.24 11.12 9.84
CA GLU A 123 12.31 11.87 9.20
C GLU A 123 12.58 11.37 7.76
N ASP A 124 12.52 10.06 7.56
CA ASP A 124 12.75 9.39 6.28
C ASP A 124 11.45 9.00 5.55
N GLY A 125 10.28 9.41 6.06
CA GLY A 125 8.99 9.02 5.50
C GLY A 125 8.69 7.53 5.56
N GLY A 126 9.43 6.77 6.39
CA GLY A 126 9.27 5.33 6.57
C GLY A 126 10.08 4.47 5.60
N SER A 127 11.02 5.06 4.84
CA SER A 127 11.83 4.33 3.87
C SER A 127 12.67 3.22 4.51
N ASN A 128 13.24 3.47 5.70
CA ASN A 128 14.01 2.46 6.43
C ASN A 128 13.14 1.26 6.81
N HIS A 129 11.92 1.52 7.26
CA HIS A 129 11.00 0.45 7.63
C HIS A 129 10.57 -0.40 6.42
N PHE A 130 10.33 0.24 5.26
CA PHE A 130 10.14 -0.49 4.00
C PHE A 130 11.32 -1.40 3.68
N PHE A 131 12.54 -0.86 3.76
CA PHE A 131 13.78 -1.61 3.51
C PHE A 131 13.88 -2.84 4.41
N GLU A 132 13.61 -2.70 5.71
CA GLU A 132 13.63 -3.81 6.67
C GLU A 132 12.59 -4.89 6.31
N VAL A 133 11.36 -4.48 5.92
CA VAL A 133 10.31 -5.41 5.50
C VAL A 133 10.68 -6.14 4.21
N ILE A 134 11.24 -5.44 3.21
CA ILE A 134 11.71 -6.03 1.95
C ILE A 134 12.80 -7.04 2.23
N THR A 135 13.82 -6.65 2.99
CA THR A 135 14.98 -7.50 3.34
C THR A 135 14.53 -8.77 4.07
N ALA A 136 13.70 -8.63 5.10
CA ALA A 136 13.17 -9.76 5.84
C ALA A 136 12.33 -10.70 4.95
N THR A 137 11.52 -10.10 4.07
CA THR A 137 10.66 -10.85 3.14
C THR A 137 11.49 -11.60 2.12
N ARG A 138 12.48 -10.97 1.48
CA ARG A 138 13.38 -11.58 0.50
C ARG A 138 14.19 -12.71 1.11
N LYS A 139 14.77 -12.47 2.30
CA LYS A 139 15.58 -13.48 3.01
C LYS A 139 14.78 -14.76 3.29
N LYS A 140 13.52 -14.63 3.69
CA LYS A 140 12.68 -15.78 4.03
C LYS A 140 11.99 -16.40 2.82
N ASN A 141 11.73 -15.62 1.78
CA ASN A 141 10.96 -16.02 0.61
C ASN A 141 11.72 -15.64 -0.69
N PRO A 142 12.84 -16.32 -0.98
CA PRO A 142 13.75 -15.91 -2.07
C PRO A 142 13.09 -15.93 -3.46
N ASN A 143 12.08 -16.77 -3.66
CA ASN A 143 11.39 -16.94 -4.95
C ASN A 143 10.10 -16.10 -5.07
N THR A 144 9.76 -15.32 -4.06
CA THR A 144 8.58 -14.45 -4.11
C THR A 144 8.93 -13.14 -4.80
N SER A 145 8.15 -12.73 -5.80
CA SER A 145 8.27 -11.39 -6.38
C SER A 145 7.74 -10.36 -5.39
N ILE A 146 8.52 -9.29 -5.18
CA ILE A 146 8.21 -8.22 -4.22
C ILE A 146 7.92 -6.93 -4.98
N GLU A 147 6.70 -6.46 -4.88
CA GLU A 147 6.26 -5.14 -5.33
C GLU A 147 6.10 -4.24 -4.11
N VAL A 148 6.58 -3.00 -4.18
CA VAL A 148 6.26 -1.97 -3.21
C VAL A 148 5.37 -0.92 -3.85
N LEU A 149 4.30 -0.52 -3.16
CA LEU A 149 3.50 0.66 -3.51
C LEU A 149 3.81 1.75 -2.48
N THR A 150 4.65 2.69 -2.88
CA THR A 150 5.22 3.69 -1.97
C THR A 150 4.45 5.01 -1.95
N PRO A 151 4.53 5.79 -0.84
CA PRO A 151 4.23 7.21 -0.85
C PRO A 151 5.21 7.97 -1.76
N ASP A 152 5.02 9.29 -1.90
CA ASP A 152 5.91 10.12 -2.71
C ASP A 152 7.19 10.57 -1.98
N PHE A 153 7.35 10.21 -0.69
CA PHE A 153 8.45 10.65 0.17
C PHE A 153 8.72 12.15 0.07
N LEU A 154 7.66 12.94 -0.02
CA LEU A 154 7.74 14.37 -0.27
C LEU A 154 8.59 15.08 0.78
N ARG A 155 9.60 15.84 0.31
CA ARG A 155 10.57 16.58 1.15
C ARG A 155 11.51 15.71 1.99
N LYS A 156 11.63 14.44 1.68
CA LYS A 156 12.54 13.52 2.38
C LYS A 156 13.83 13.26 1.58
N GLY A 157 14.11 14.08 0.57
CA GLY A 157 15.31 13.94 -0.26
C GLY A 157 15.38 12.58 -0.94
N ASP A 158 16.53 11.91 -0.76
CA ASP A 158 16.83 10.63 -1.39
C ASP A 158 16.44 9.41 -0.55
N ALA A 159 15.50 9.59 0.42
CA ALA A 159 15.12 8.52 1.34
C ALA A 159 14.70 7.22 0.63
N TYR A 160 14.01 7.32 -0.53
CA TYR A 160 13.57 6.15 -1.30
C TYR A 160 14.72 5.37 -1.95
N ASN A 161 15.94 5.92 -2.04
CA ASN A 161 17.09 5.23 -2.63
C ASN A 161 17.40 3.94 -1.88
N LYS A 162 17.20 3.94 -0.57
CA LYS A 162 17.40 2.77 0.29
C LYS A 162 16.56 1.57 -0.14
N LEU A 163 15.35 1.78 -0.65
CA LEU A 163 14.49 0.71 -1.13
C LEU A 163 15.06 0.03 -2.38
N LEU A 164 15.94 0.74 -3.13
CA LEU A 164 16.52 0.27 -4.38
C LEU A 164 17.84 -0.48 -4.17
N GLU A 165 18.38 -0.48 -2.95
CA GLU A 165 19.59 -1.22 -2.57
C GLU A 165 19.33 -2.72 -2.47
N ASP A 166 18.10 -3.14 -2.15
CA ASP A 166 17.71 -4.54 -2.05
C ASP A 166 17.11 -5.06 -3.37
N ASN A 167 16.96 -6.36 -3.48
CA ASN A 167 16.39 -7.06 -4.63
C ASN A 167 14.88 -6.84 -4.75
N LEU A 168 14.48 -5.62 -5.05
CA LEU A 168 13.12 -5.22 -5.33
C LEU A 168 12.78 -5.50 -6.80
N ASP A 169 11.64 -6.16 -7.06
CA ASP A 169 11.22 -6.48 -8.42
C ASP A 169 10.41 -5.36 -9.05
N VAL A 170 9.48 -4.76 -8.28
CA VAL A 170 8.57 -3.73 -8.80
C VAL A 170 8.46 -2.56 -7.82
N PHE A 171 8.74 -1.36 -8.32
CA PHE A 171 8.49 -0.10 -7.62
C PHE A 171 7.25 0.57 -8.21
N ASN A 172 6.20 0.64 -7.41
CA ASN A 172 4.93 1.24 -7.78
C ASN A 172 4.71 2.54 -7.00
N HIS A 173 4.28 3.58 -7.71
CA HIS A 173 3.83 4.83 -7.12
C HIS A 173 2.67 5.38 -7.93
N ASN A 174 1.50 5.51 -7.30
CA ASN A 174 0.29 5.96 -7.98
C ASN A 174 0.28 7.47 -8.23
N ILE A 175 -0.08 7.86 -9.43
CA ILE A 175 -0.30 9.26 -9.81
C ILE A 175 -1.74 9.69 -9.49
N GLU A 176 -2.69 8.77 -9.51
CA GLU A 176 -4.09 8.89 -9.07
C GLU A 176 -4.96 9.81 -9.92
N THR A 177 -4.46 10.96 -10.36
CA THR A 177 -5.27 11.95 -11.07
C THR A 177 -4.43 12.92 -11.90
N VAL A 178 -5.10 13.80 -12.65
CA VAL A 178 -4.47 14.84 -13.48
C VAL A 178 -4.00 16.03 -12.64
N PRO A 179 -3.02 16.86 -13.12
CA PRO A 179 -2.39 17.93 -12.34
C PRO A 179 -3.39 18.91 -11.71
N ARG A 180 -4.42 19.32 -12.45
CA ARG A 180 -5.41 20.32 -11.99
C ARG A 180 -6.25 19.88 -10.79
N LEU A 181 -6.34 18.58 -10.54
CA LEU A 181 -7.12 18.02 -9.43
C LEU A 181 -6.26 17.63 -8.22
N TYR A 182 -4.93 17.71 -8.34
CA TYR A 182 -4.02 17.18 -7.34
C TYR A 182 -4.22 17.81 -5.96
N LEU A 183 -4.28 19.14 -5.89
CA LEU A 183 -4.46 19.84 -4.62
C LEU A 183 -5.77 19.48 -3.92
N LYS A 184 -6.82 19.22 -4.70
CA LYS A 184 -8.14 18.88 -4.17
C LYS A 184 -8.25 17.41 -3.73
N LEU A 185 -7.72 16.49 -4.53
CA LEU A 185 -7.91 15.05 -4.30
C LEU A 185 -6.77 14.41 -3.51
N ARG A 186 -5.56 14.96 -3.63
CA ARG A 186 -4.35 14.42 -2.97
C ARG A 186 -3.57 15.54 -2.28
N PRO A 187 -4.13 16.14 -1.22
CA PRO A 187 -3.48 17.24 -0.52
C PRO A 187 -2.14 16.78 0.07
N GLY A 188 -1.12 17.63 -0.02
CA GLY A 188 0.24 17.33 0.41
C GLY A 188 1.13 16.69 -0.65
N ALA A 189 0.59 16.07 -1.68
CA ALA A 189 1.35 15.49 -2.78
C ALA A 189 1.55 16.47 -3.95
N ARG A 190 2.51 16.17 -4.83
CA ARG A 190 2.82 16.97 -6.02
C ARG A 190 2.89 16.10 -7.26
N TYR A 191 2.11 16.43 -8.30
CA TYR A 191 2.05 15.68 -9.55
C TYR A 191 3.43 15.46 -10.19
N PHE A 192 4.16 16.55 -10.41
CA PHE A 192 5.49 16.48 -11.02
C PHE A 192 6.52 15.79 -10.13
N GLY A 193 6.38 15.89 -8.79
CA GLY A 193 7.21 15.14 -7.84
C GLY A 193 7.00 13.63 -7.97
N SER A 194 5.76 13.18 -8.16
CA SER A 194 5.43 11.77 -8.41
C SER A 194 6.05 11.25 -9.72
N LEU A 195 6.01 12.06 -10.79
CA LEU A 195 6.67 11.72 -12.05
C LEU A 195 8.20 11.65 -11.91
N GLU A 196 8.77 12.60 -11.18
CA GLU A 196 10.21 12.66 -10.94
C GLU A 196 10.68 11.47 -10.10
N LEU A 197 9.93 11.08 -9.07
CA LEU A 197 10.19 9.89 -8.28
C LEU A 197 10.32 8.65 -9.17
N LEU A 198 9.33 8.36 -10.00
CA LEU A 198 9.35 7.20 -10.91
C LEU A 198 10.52 7.26 -11.90
N LYS A 199 10.80 8.46 -12.44
CA LYS A 199 11.94 8.67 -13.35
C LYS A 199 13.28 8.41 -12.65
N ASN A 200 13.45 8.90 -11.42
CA ASN A 200 14.69 8.73 -10.67
C ASN A 200 14.92 7.29 -10.24
N VAL A 201 13.86 6.59 -9.78
CA VAL A 201 13.93 5.15 -9.49
C VAL A 201 14.48 4.39 -10.70
N LYS A 202 13.98 4.67 -11.91
CA LYS A 202 14.43 3.98 -13.12
C LYS A 202 15.85 4.35 -13.56
N LYS A 203 16.32 5.55 -13.21
CA LYS A 203 17.73 5.96 -13.43
C LYS A 203 18.69 5.22 -12.49
N ILE A 204 18.30 5.07 -11.21
CA ILE A 204 19.13 4.44 -10.18
C ILE A 204 19.19 2.93 -10.39
N ASN A 205 18.03 2.30 -10.59
CA ASN A 205 17.97 0.87 -10.82
C ASN A 205 17.19 0.53 -12.11
N LYS A 206 17.94 0.26 -13.19
CA LYS A 206 17.35 -0.07 -14.50
C LYS A 206 16.62 -1.41 -14.53
N LYS A 207 16.91 -2.32 -13.59
CA LYS A 207 16.30 -3.66 -13.52
C LYS A 207 14.93 -3.66 -12.88
N VAL A 208 14.68 -2.75 -11.93
CA VAL A 208 13.40 -2.64 -11.27
C VAL A 208 12.30 -2.21 -12.25
N PHE A 209 11.18 -2.90 -12.26
CA PHE A 209 10.00 -2.46 -13.00
C PHE A 209 9.35 -1.28 -12.28
N THR A 210 9.08 -0.20 -12.99
CA THR A 210 8.30 0.92 -12.46
C THR A 210 6.86 0.79 -12.92
N LYS A 211 5.92 0.99 -11.97
CA LYS A 211 4.49 0.88 -12.18
C LYS A 211 3.77 2.10 -11.62
N SER A 212 2.64 2.47 -12.22
CA SER A 212 1.78 3.55 -11.72
C SER A 212 0.30 3.22 -11.95
N GLY A 213 -0.57 3.67 -11.07
CA GLY A 213 -2.01 3.66 -11.18
C GLY A 213 -2.60 5.06 -11.20
#